data_2cc5e011dcf0b91c5a850b8390ed8194
#
_entry.id   2cc5e011dcf0b91c5a850b8390ed8194
#
_cell.length_a   1.000
_cell.length_b   1.000
_cell.length_c   1.000
_cell.angle_alpha   90.00
_cell.angle_beta   90.00
_cell.angle_gamma   90.00
#
_symmetry.space_group_name_H-M   'P 1'
#
loop_
_entity.id
_entity.type
_entity.pdbx_description
1 polymer ?
#
loop_
_entity_poly.entity_id
_entity_poly.type
_entity_poly.pdbx_seq_one_letter_code
_entity_poly.pdbx_strand_id
1 'polypeptide(L)'
;MGLSKEVEDNLPTFSSDVLRLEIHGPDENHLSVIDVPGIFKTTTPGLTSKSDITLVRDMVLNYMRNPRSIILAVVPANVDIATQEIIELARELDPDGMRTLRILTKPDLVDKGAEDKIIELVEGKQESQELGWVVVKNLGQKDLQDLSISRDLEEDLFGHSPPWNRLSSDNYGIEALRTRLQALLAANVRREFPSVSAPSSICSTKSNL
;
A
#
# COMPACT_ATOMS: atom_id res chain seq x y z
N MET A 1 6.07 21.36 6.82
CA MET A 1 5.48 20.62 7.94
C MET A 1 5.53 21.51 9.17
N GLY A 2 4.50 22.30 9.40
CA GLY A 2 4.41 23.24 10.54
C GLY A 2 3.57 22.65 11.66
N LEU A 3 3.95 21.45 12.16
CA LEU A 3 3.25 20.81 13.26
C LEU A 3 4.06 20.97 14.55
N SER A 4 3.47 21.63 15.55
CA SER A 4 4.07 21.79 16.88
C SER A 4 3.59 20.72 17.84
N LYS A 5 4.46 20.34 18.78
CA LYS A 5 4.11 19.44 19.89
C LYS A 5 3.68 20.20 21.16
N GLU A 6 3.74 21.53 21.13
CA GLU A 6 3.40 22.35 22.30
C GLU A 6 1.99 22.92 22.16
N VAL A 7 1.22 22.79 23.21
CA VAL A 7 -0.23 23.03 23.32
C VAL A 7 -0.61 24.53 23.18
N GLU A 8 0.34 25.44 22.97
CA GLU A 8 0.08 26.88 22.92
C GLU A 8 -0.15 27.45 21.51
N ASP A 9 0.16 26.71 20.44
CA ASP A 9 -0.09 27.18 19.08
C ASP A 9 -1.33 26.49 18.52
N ASN A 10 -2.31 27.28 18.10
CA ASN A 10 -3.53 26.84 17.37
C ASN A 10 -3.20 26.24 15.98
N LEU A 11 -2.12 25.49 15.87
CA LEU A 11 -1.71 24.85 14.64
C LEU A 11 -2.57 23.61 14.36
N PRO A 12 -3.04 23.43 13.14
CA PRO A 12 -3.83 22.26 12.78
C PRO A 12 -2.98 20.99 12.91
N THR A 13 -3.60 19.89 13.37
CA THR A 13 -2.94 18.58 13.49
C THR A 13 -2.55 18.02 12.12
N PHE A 14 -3.33 18.33 11.10
CA PHE A 14 -3.08 17.94 9.71
C PHE A 14 -2.99 19.18 8.82
N SER A 15 -2.18 19.08 7.77
CA SER A 15 -2.05 20.10 6.73
C SER A 15 -2.31 19.46 5.35
N SER A 16 -2.81 20.25 4.42
CA SER A 16 -2.87 19.91 2.99
C SER A 16 -1.52 20.04 2.27
N ASP A 17 -0.49 20.51 2.98
CA ASP A 17 0.85 20.65 2.39
C ASP A 17 1.45 19.31 2.04
N VAL A 18 2.16 19.25 0.93
CA VAL A 18 2.82 18.04 0.41
C VAL A 18 4.33 18.20 0.53
N LEU A 19 4.97 17.29 1.23
CA LEU A 19 6.42 17.14 1.19
C LEU A 19 6.79 16.25 -0.01
N ARG A 20 7.56 16.81 -0.94
CA ARG A 20 8.09 16.05 -2.07
C ARG A 20 9.59 15.83 -1.88
N LEU A 21 9.99 14.55 -1.92
CA LEU A 21 11.38 14.11 -1.93
C LEU A 21 11.68 13.47 -3.30
N GLU A 22 12.77 13.87 -3.93
CA GLU A 22 13.22 13.31 -5.18
C GLU A 22 14.62 12.71 -5.00
N ILE A 23 14.76 11.43 -5.36
CA ILE A 23 16.02 10.72 -5.35
C ILE A 23 16.38 10.45 -6.81
N HIS A 24 17.56 10.88 -7.21
CA HIS A 24 18.06 10.72 -8.57
C HIS A 24 19.38 9.94 -8.54
N GLY A 25 19.48 8.95 -9.41
CA GLY A 25 20.68 8.12 -9.56
C GLY A 25 20.64 7.29 -10.82
N PRO A 26 21.77 6.75 -11.29
CA PRO A 26 21.80 5.93 -12.50
C PRO A 26 21.06 4.60 -12.34
N ASP A 27 20.95 4.10 -11.10
CA ASP A 27 20.32 2.82 -10.76
C ASP A 27 18.91 2.98 -10.19
N GLU A 28 18.38 4.22 -10.14
CA GLU A 28 17.07 4.49 -9.55
C GLU A 28 15.93 4.21 -10.53
N ASN A 29 14.88 3.57 -10.03
CA ASN A 29 13.67 3.29 -10.80
C ASN A 29 12.76 4.51 -10.87
N HIS A 30 12.05 4.68 -11.98
CA HIS A 30 10.99 5.68 -12.12
C HIS A 30 9.75 5.25 -11.33
N LEU A 31 9.73 5.57 -10.04
CA LEU A 31 8.64 5.26 -9.13
C LEU A 31 8.31 6.49 -8.28
N SER A 32 7.02 6.79 -8.14
CA SER A 32 6.52 7.77 -7.18
C SER A 32 5.68 7.06 -6.14
N VAL A 33 6.02 7.24 -4.86
CA VAL A 33 5.26 6.74 -3.72
C VAL A 33 4.61 7.92 -3.03
N ILE A 34 3.31 7.81 -2.77
CA ILE A 34 2.54 8.81 -2.04
C ILE A 34 2.11 8.19 -0.73
N ASP A 35 2.65 8.68 0.37
CA ASP A 35 2.26 8.29 1.72
C ASP A 35 1.30 9.35 2.27
N VAL A 36 0.14 8.91 2.73
CA VAL A 36 -0.93 9.75 3.25
C VAL A 36 -1.27 9.35 4.68
N PRO A 37 -1.77 10.30 5.51
CA PRO A 37 -2.24 9.96 6.84
C PRO A 37 -3.32 8.88 6.81
N GLY A 38 -3.33 8.00 7.81
CA GLY A 38 -4.36 6.97 7.94
C GLY A 38 -5.75 7.59 8.13
N ILE A 39 -6.74 7.03 7.43
CA ILE A 39 -8.15 7.43 7.59
C ILE A 39 -8.63 7.07 9.00
N PHE A 40 -9.33 7.98 9.64
CA PHE A 40 -9.91 7.78 10.96
C PHE A 40 -11.35 8.31 11.03
N LYS A 41 -12.19 7.68 11.86
CA LYS A 41 -13.63 8.00 11.97
C LYS A 41 -13.97 8.79 13.24
N THR A 42 -13.11 8.73 14.24
CA THR A 42 -13.36 9.35 15.56
C THR A 42 -12.29 10.36 15.90
N THR A 43 -12.69 11.46 16.51
CA THR A 43 -11.78 12.49 16.97
C THR A 43 -11.14 12.10 18.30
N THR A 44 -9.89 12.51 18.52
CA THR A 44 -9.21 12.42 19.79
C THR A 44 -9.25 13.80 20.44
N PRO A 45 -9.88 13.96 21.63
CA PRO A 45 -9.95 15.25 22.31
C PRO A 45 -8.57 15.90 22.48
N GLY A 46 -8.46 17.17 22.11
CA GLY A 46 -7.20 17.93 22.18
C GLY A 46 -6.17 17.63 21.08
N LEU A 47 -6.43 16.66 20.17
CA LEU A 47 -5.52 16.30 19.07
C LEU A 47 -6.16 16.43 17.71
N THR A 48 -7.40 15.95 17.52
CA THR A 48 -8.04 15.94 16.21
C THR A 48 -9.45 16.50 16.27
N SER A 49 -9.89 17.10 15.17
CA SER A 49 -11.21 17.70 14.97
C SER A 49 -12.02 16.95 13.90
N LYS A 50 -13.32 17.27 13.77
CA LYS A 50 -14.16 16.75 12.68
C LYS A 50 -13.68 17.24 11.31
N SER A 51 -13.13 18.43 11.22
CA SER A 51 -12.55 18.95 9.98
C SER A 51 -11.33 18.15 9.53
N ASP A 52 -10.54 17.63 10.48
CA ASP A 52 -9.38 16.79 10.18
C ASP A 52 -9.79 15.44 9.56
N ILE A 53 -10.89 14.86 10.04
CA ILE A 53 -11.45 13.63 9.42
C ILE A 53 -11.75 13.86 7.95
N THR A 54 -12.44 14.97 7.64
CA THR A 54 -12.81 15.31 6.26
C THR A 54 -11.56 15.61 5.43
N LEU A 55 -10.63 16.39 5.96
CA LEU A 55 -9.38 16.75 5.28
C LEU A 55 -8.58 15.53 4.88
N VAL A 56 -8.34 14.60 5.83
CA VAL A 56 -7.56 13.38 5.57
C VAL A 56 -8.29 12.47 4.57
N ARG A 57 -9.60 12.30 4.73
CA ARG A 57 -10.40 11.49 3.81
C ARG A 57 -10.38 12.04 2.38
N ASP A 58 -10.55 13.35 2.21
CA ASP A 58 -10.55 14.01 0.90
C ASP A 58 -9.16 13.93 0.25
N MET A 59 -8.09 14.06 1.03
CA MET A 59 -6.71 13.91 0.58
C MET A 59 -6.49 12.50 0.01
N VAL A 60 -6.87 11.45 0.74
CA VAL A 60 -6.75 10.06 0.30
C VAL A 60 -7.58 9.82 -0.97
N LEU A 61 -8.84 10.24 -0.98
CA LEU A 61 -9.72 10.08 -2.14
C LEU A 61 -9.19 10.78 -3.40
N ASN A 62 -8.57 11.95 -3.24
CA ASN A 62 -7.99 12.69 -4.37
C ASN A 62 -6.91 11.87 -5.11
N TYR A 63 -6.05 11.16 -4.36
CA TYR A 63 -5.06 10.29 -4.97
C TYR A 63 -5.65 8.98 -5.49
N MET A 64 -6.60 8.38 -4.77
CA MET A 64 -7.21 7.11 -5.16
C MET A 64 -8.09 7.22 -6.42
N ARG A 65 -8.70 8.38 -6.67
CA ARG A 65 -9.53 8.63 -7.87
C ARG A 65 -8.74 8.67 -9.18
N ASN A 66 -7.43 8.91 -9.10
CA ASN A 66 -6.60 8.88 -10.30
C ASN A 66 -6.46 7.43 -10.81
N PRO A 67 -6.95 7.09 -12.03
CA PRO A 67 -6.91 5.72 -12.55
C PRO A 67 -5.49 5.20 -12.77
N ARG A 68 -4.50 6.10 -12.85
CA ARG A 68 -3.09 5.73 -12.99
C ARG A 68 -2.42 5.41 -11.65
N SER A 69 -3.07 5.73 -10.54
CA SER A 69 -2.56 5.40 -9.22
C SER A 69 -2.83 3.94 -8.87
N ILE A 70 -1.81 3.24 -8.41
CA ILE A 70 -1.97 1.96 -7.74
C ILE A 70 -2.31 2.23 -6.28
N ILE A 71 -3.29 1.51 -5.76
CA ILE A 71 -3.75 1.60 -4.38
C ILE A 71 -3.08 0.49 -3.57
N LEU A 72 -2.31 0.88 -2.54
CA LEU A 72 -1.83 -0.04 -1.52
C LEU A 72 -2.73 0.09 -0.29
N ALA A 73 -3.68 -0.82 -0.14
CA ALA A 73 -4.58 -0.84 1.01
C ALA A 73 -3.92 -1.60 2.17
N VAL A 74 -3.32 -0.87 3.09
CA VAL A 74 -2.54 -1.41 4.22
C VAL A 74 -3.41 -1.49 5.47
N VAL A 75 -3.58 -2.70 6.01
CA VAL A 75 -4.45 -2.99 7.15
C VAL A 75 -3.70 -3.86 8.16
N PRO A 76 -3.83 -3.61 9.49
CA PRO A 76 -3.32 -4.54 10.48
C PRO A 76 -4.10 -5.86 10.46
N ALA A 77 -3.39 -6.99 10.60
CA ALA A 77 -4.02 -8.31 10.57
C ALA A 77 -4.86 -8.65 11.81
N ASN A 78 -4.60 -7.93 12.92
CA ASN A 78 -5.29 -8.14 14.21
C ASN A 78 -6.58 -7.33 14.37
N VAL A 79 -7.09 -6.73 13.30
CA VAL A 79 -8.37 -5.98 13.32
C VAL A 79 -9.39 -6.65 12.38
N ASP A 80 -10.66 -6.36 12.61
CA ASP A 80 -11.71 -6.80 11.69
C ASP A 80 -11.61 -6.02 10.37
N ILE A 81 -11.25 -6.74 9.31
CA ILE A 81 -11.02 -6.19 7.97
C ILE A 81 -12.31 -5.59 7.39
N ALA A 82 -13.48 -6.18 7.72
CA ALA A 82 -14.77 -5.67 7.26
C ALA A 82 -15.08 -4.26 7.79
N THR A 83 -14.44 -3.84 8.88
CA THR A 83 -14.62 -2.50 9.46
C THR A 83 -13.66 -1.45 8.92
N GLN A 84 -12.74 -1.84 8.04
CA GLN A 84 -11.68 -0.96 7.55
C GLN A 84 -12.18 -0.14 6.34
N GLU A 85 -12.36 1.16 6.56
CA GLU A 85 -12.86 2.09 5.55
C GLU A 85 -12.02 2.10 4.27
N ILE A 86 -10.69 1.91 4.38
CA ILE A 86 -9.83 1.88 3.20
C ILE A 86 -10.18 0.73 2.24
N ILE A 87 -10.66 -0.39 2.77
CA ILE A 87 -11.08 -1.54 1.95
C ILE A 87 -12.38 -1.20 1.21
N GLU A 88 -13.34 -0.55 1.89
CA GLU A 88 -14.59 -0.08 1.26
C GLU A 88 -14.30 0.94 0.16
N LEU A 89 -13.49 1.96 0.45
CA LEU A 89 -13.11 3.00 -0.52
C LEU A 89 -12.34 2.42 -1.72
N ALA A 90 -11.46 1.46 -1.48
CA ALA A 90 -10.75 0.79 -2.56
C ALA A 90 -11.73 0.03 -3.47
N ARG A 91 -12.71 -0.68 -2.89
CA ARG A 91 -13.75 -1.40 -3.65
C ARG A 91 -14.64 -0.45 -4.44
N GLU A 92 -14.99 0.72 -3.88
CA GLU A 92 -15.79 1.74 -4.59
C GLU A 92 -15.04 2.33 -5.80
N LEU A 93 -13.73 2.56 -5.69
CA LEU A 93 -12.93 3.24 -6.70
C LEU A 93 -12.22 2.30 -7.68
N ASP A 94 -12.15 1.02 -7.35
CA ASP A 94 -11.56 -0.04 -8.15
C ASP A 94 -12.37 -1.34 -7.94
N PRO A 95 -13.63 -1.39 -8.42
CA PRO A 95 -14.52 -2.54 -8.20
C PRO A 95 -13.96 -3.86 -8.71
N ASP A 96 -13.23 -3.83 -9.82
CA ASP A 96 -12.63 -5.00 -10.44
C ASP A 96 -11.29 -5.40 -9.76
N GLY A 97 -10.76 -4.60 -8.85
CA GLY A 97 -9.52 -4.87 -8.12
C GLY A 97 -8.25 -4.85 -8.97
N MET A 98 -8.30 -4.22 -10.15
CA MET A 98 -7.21 -4.25 -11.15
C MET A 98 -5.97 -3.43 -10.77
N ARG A 99 -6.10 -2.53 -9.80
CA ARG A 99 -5.03 -1.62 -9.35
C ARG A 99 -4.92 -1.52 -7.83
N THR A 100 -5.61 -2.39 -7.10
CA THR A 100 -5.61 -2.43 -5.65
C THR A 100 -4.87 -3.65 -5.15
N LEU A 101 -3.74 -3.45 -4.47
CA LEU A 101 -3.01 -4.48 -3.75
C LEU A 101 -3.29 -4.34 -2.25
N ARG A 102 -3.72 -5.41 -1.61
CA ARG A 102 -4.05 -5.43 -0.18
C ARG A 102 -2.90 -6.00 0.62
N ILE A 103 -2.56 -5.33 1.71
CA ILE A 103 -1.42 -5.68 2.55
C ILE A 103 -1.90 -5.84 3.98
N LEU A 104 -1.65 -7.01 4.56
CA LEU A 104 -1.82 -7.27 5.98
C LEU A 104 -0.50 -7.06 6.71
N THR A 105 -0.50 -6.18 7.68
CA THR A 105 0.65 -5.93 8.54
C THR A 105 0.40 -6.46 9.95
N LYS A 106 1.45 -6.51 10.78
CA LYS A 106 1.35 -6.94 12.20
C LYS A 106 0.71 -8.32 12.38
N PRO A 107 1.09 -9.35 11.60
CA PRO A 107 0.55 -10.69 11.79
C PRO A 107 0.91 -11.30 13.16
N ASP A 108 1.98 -10.81 13.78
CA ASP A 108 2.44 -11.15 15.12
C ASP A 108 1.49 -10.69 16.25
N LEU A 109 0.56 -9.78 15.95
CA LEU A 109 -0.46 -9.30 16.89
C LEU A 109 -1.81 -10.02 16.74
N VAL A 110 -1.92 -10.99 15.86
CA VAL A 110 -3.12 -11.81 15.71
C VAL A 110 -3.27 -12.73 16.93
N ASP A 111 -4.47 -12.79 17.48
CA ASP A 111 -4.76 -13.65 18.63
C ASP A 111 -4.55 -15.12 18.29
N LYS A 112 -3.98 -15.87 19.25
CA LYS A 112 -3.76 -17.31 19.08
C LYS A 112 -5.08 -18.03 18.83
N GLY A 113 -5.14 -18.77 17.72
CA GLY A 113 -6.33 -19.47 17.24
C GLY A 113 -7.19 -18.65 16.26
N ALA A 114 -6.85 -17.39 15.99
CA ALA A 114 -7.48 -16.59 14.93
C ALA A 114 -6.67 -16.56 13.62
N GLU A 115 -5.44 -17.09 13.65
CA GLU A 115 -4.51 -17.07 12.51
C GLU A 115 -5.07 -17.78 11.28
N ASP A 116 -5.81 -18.88 11.46
CA ASP A 116 -6.40 -19.65 10.37
C ASP A 116 -7.34 -18.80 9.51
N LYS A 117 -8.10 -17.87 10.12
CA LYS A 117 -8.99 -16.96 9.37
C LYS A 117 -8.20 -16.03 8.45
N ILE A 118 -7.05 -15.55 8.93
CA ILE A 118 -6.17 -14.68 8.14
C ILE A 118 -5.55 -15.48 6.98
N ILE A 119 -5.11 -16.70 7.23
CA ILE A 119 -4.55 -17.59 6.20
C ILE A 119 -5.62 -17.89 5.13
N GLU A 120 -6.83 -18.24 5.52
CA GLU A 120 -7.95 -18.50 4.59
C GLU A 120 -8.29 -17.26 3.74
N LEU A 121 -8.25 -16.07 4.33
CA LEU A 121 -8.45 -14.82 3.61
C LEU A 121 -7.36 -14.60 2.56
N VAL A 122 -6.09 -14.81 2.94
CA VAL A 122 -4.93 -14.60 2.05
C VAL A 122 -4.92 -15.63 0.91
N GLU A 123 -5.33 -16.87 1.18
CA GLU A 123 -5.48 -17.92 0.18
C GLU A 123 -6.68 -17.71 -0.77
N GLY A 124 -7.47 -16.65 -0.58
CA GLY A 124 -8.60 -16.29 -1.45
C GLY A 124 -9.83 -17.19 -1.30
N LYS A 125 -9.94 -17.96 -0.21
CA LYS A 125 -11.09 -18.87 0.00
C LYS A 125 -12.41 -18.12 0.24
N GLN A 126 -12.34 -16.85 0.62
CA GLN A 126 -13.53 -16.06 0.96
C GLN A 126 -13.93 -15.03 -0.10
N GLU A 127 -12.99 -14.51 -0.88
CA GLU A 127 -13.26 -13.53 -1.94
C GLU A 127 -12.28 -13.71 -3.11
N SER A 128 -12.79 -14.01 -4.30
CA SER A 128 -12.00 -14.02 -5.54
C SER A 128 -11.75 -12.58 -6.01
N GLN A 129 -10.74 -11.93 -5.47
CA GLN A 129 -10.31 -10.62 -5.98
C GLN A 129 -8.95 -10.81 -6.68
N GLU A 130 -8.81 -10.26 -7.88
CA GLU A 130 -7.72 -10.61 -8.81
C GLU A 130 -6.31 -10.48 -8.26
N LEU A 131 -6.03 -9.49 -7.37
CA LEU A 131 -4.69 -9.29 -6.83
C LEU A 131 -4.46 -9.90 -5.44
N GLY A 132 -5.52 -10.32 -4.74
CA GLY A 132 -5.43 -10.99 -3.44
C GLY A 132 -4.76 -10.15 -2.34
N TRP A 133 -4.19 -10.84 -1.35
CA TRP A 133 -3.55 -10.28 -0.18
C TRP A 133 -2.07 -10.67 -0.10
N VAL A 134 -1.27 -9.79 0.51
CA VAL A 134 0.12 -10.07 0.90
C VAL A 134 0.27 -9.78 2.39
N VAL A 135 0.89 -10.69 3.13
CA VAL A 135 1.21 -10.50 4.55
C VAL A 135 2.65 -10.02 4.67
N VAL A 136 2.88 -8.97 5.44
CA VAL A 136 4.20 -8.41 5.70
C VAL A 136 4.40 -8.22 7.20
N LYS A 137 5.49 -8.76 7.74
CA LYS A 137 5.90 -8.52 9.12
C LYS A 137 6.97 -7.44 9.16
N ASN A 138 6.68 -6.35 9.85
CA ASN A 138 7.67 -5.32 10.17
C ASN A 138 8.22 -5.50 11.58
N LEU A 139 9.36 -4.89 11.86
CA LEU A 139 9.92 -4.83 13.21
C LEU A 139 8.98 -4.11 14.17
N GLY A 140 8.92 -4.58 15.40
CA GLY A 140 8.26 -3.89 16.51
C GLY A 140 9.03 -2.63 16.91
N GLN A 141 8.36 -1.74 17.66
CA GLN A 141 8.98 -0.46 18.05
C GLN A 141 10.22 -0.63 18.92
N LYS A 142 10.30 -1.70 19.70
CA LYS A 142 11.50 -2.03 20.48
C LYS A 142 12.65 -2.48 19.59
N ASP A 143 12.34 -3.31 18.60
CA ASP A 143 13.32 -3.90 17.70
C ASP A 143 13.93 -2.85 16.77
N LEU A 144 13.16 -1.80 16.43
CA LEU A 144 13.66 -0.64 15.67
C LEU A 144 14.75 0.17 16.40
N GLN A 145 14.84 0.05 17.72
CA GLN A 145 15.90 0.71 18.52
C GLN A 145 17.16 -0.15 18.62
N ASP A 146 17.06 -1.43 18.32
CA ASP A 146 18.18 -2.38 18.34
C ASP A 146 18.71 -2.59 16.90
N LEU A 147 19.80 -1.90 16.58
CA LEU A 147 20.44 -1.96 15.27
C LEU A 147 21.03 -3.35 14.93
N SER A 148 21.08 -4.28 15.89
CA SER A 148 21.52 -5.65 15.66
C SER A 148 20.46 -6.55 15.06
N ILE A 149 19.17 -6.14 15.10
CA ILE A 149 18.05 -6.92 14.61
C ILE A 149 17.84 -6.62 13.11
N SER A 150 17.96 -7.65 12.28
CA SER A 150 17.68 -7.56 10.86
C SER A 150 16.18 -7.79 10.62
N ARG A 151 15.52 -6.82 9.96
CA ARG A 151 14.11 -6.94 9.58
C ARG A 151 13.86 -8.17 8.71
N ASP A 152 14.72 -8.41 7.73
CA ASP A 152 14.55 -9.51 6.77
C ASP A 152 14.71 -10.87 7.46
N LEU A 153 15.61 -10.99 8.43
CA LEU A 153 15.78 -12.20 9.22
C LEU A 153 14.56 -12.46 10.11
N GLU A 154 14.04 -11.43 10.77
CA GLU A 154 12.84 -11.54 11.61
C GLU A 154 11.59 -11.89 10.81
N GLU A 155 11.44 -11.32 9.61
CA GLU A 155 10.35 -11.65 8.70
C GLU A 155 10.43 -13.11 8.23
N ASP A 156 11.62 -13.56 7.85
CA ASP A 156 11.88 -14.94 7.41
C ASP A 156 11.59 -15.96 8.53
N LEU A 157 12.13 -15.73 9.73
CA LEU A 157 11.88 -16.59 10.89
C LEU A 157 10.40 -16.69 11.24
N PHE A 158 9.69 -15.57 11.18
CA PHE A 158 8.26 -15.54 11.44
C PHE A 158 7.47 -16.31 10.36
N GLY A 159 7.80 -16.14 9.09
CA GLY A 159 7.17 -16.84 7.98
C GLY A 159 7.36 -18.36 8.03
N HIS A 160 8.46 -18.84 8.60
CA HIS A 160 8.70 -20.26 8.80
C HIS A 160 8.04 -20.83 10.07
N SER A 161 7.49 -19.99 10.94
CA SER A 161 6.82 -20.43 12.15
C SER A 161 5.37 -20.88 11.89
N PRO A 162 4.86 -21.96 12.53
CA PRO A 162 3.46 -22.32 12.46
C PRO A 162 2.56 -21.26 13.14
N PRO A 163 1.37 -20.97 12.58
CA PRO A 163 0.78 -21.54 11.37
C PRO A 163 1.13 -20.80 10.07
N TRP A 164 1.94 -19.72 10.13
CA TRP A 164 2.25 -18.84 9.01
C TRP A 164 3.04 -19.51 7.89
N ASN A 165 3.77 -20.57 8.22
CA ASN A 165 4.49 -21.42 7.25
C ASN A 165 3.58 -22.15 6.25
N ARG A 166 2.26 -22.03 6.38
CA ARG A 166 1.27 -22.53 5.42
C ARG A 166 1.04 -21.56 4.25
N LEU A 167 1.39 -20.27 4.44
CA LEU A 167 1.26 -19.28 3.37
C LEU A 167 2.27 -19.56 2.27
N SER A 168 1.82 -19.40 1.02
CA SER A 168 2.72 -19.43 -0.13
C SER A 168 3.74 -18.27 -0.04
N SER A 169 4.95 -18.53 -0.52
CA SER A 169 5.99 -17.50 -0.68
C SER A 169 5.54 -16.31 -1.53
N ASP A 170 4.54 -16.48 -2.40
CA ASP A 170 3.98 -15.40 -3.21
C ASP A 170 3.02 -14.50 -2.43
N ASN A 171 2.59 -14.91 -1.24
CA ASN A 171 1.62 -14.21 -0.40
C ASN A 171 2.22 -13.68 0.89
N TYR A 172 3.50 -13.91 1.14
CA TYR A 172 4.16 -13.54 2.38
C TYR A 172 5.51 -12.87 2.14
N GLY A 173 5.79 -11.82 2.90
CA GLY A 173 7.06 -11.12 2.94
C GLY A 173 7.20 -9.98 1.95
N ILE A 174 8.25 -9.18 2.18
CA ILE A 174 8.52 -7.97 1.38
C ILE A 174 8.88 -8.30 -0.07
N GLU A 175 9.52 -9.45 -0.32
CA GLU A 175 9.88 -9.86 -1.68
C GLU A 175 8.64 -10.24 -2.51
N ALA A 176 7.66 -10.90 -1.90
CA ALA A 176 6.36 -11.15 -2.52
C ALA A 176 5.65 -9.84 -2.86
N LEU A 177 5.63 -8.89 -1.92
CA LEU A 177 5.07 -7.56 -2.13
C LEU A 177 5.77 -6.82 -3.27
N ARG A 178 7.10 -6.81 -3.30
CA ARG A 178 7.91 -6.18 -4.34
C ARG A 178 7.61 -6.75 -5.72
N THR A 179 7.61 -8.08 -5.83
CA THR A 179 7.33 -8.79 -7.09
C THR A 179 5.94 -8.47 -7.63
N ARG A 180 4.93 -8.52 -6.76
CA ARG A 180 3.55 -8.17 -7.15
C ARG A 180 3.40 -6.71 -7.54
N LEU A 181 4.02 -5.80 -6.79
CA LEU A 181 3.99 -4.38 -7.10
C LEU A 181 4.64 -4.06 -8.45
N GLN A 182 5.79 -4.68 -8.76
CA GLN A 182 6.45 -4.54 -10.06
C GLN A 182 5.57 -5.05 -11.21
N ALA A 183 4.94 -6.22 -11.03
CA ALA A 183 4.03 -6.78 -12.03
C ALA A 183 2.81 -5.86 -12.25
N LEU A 184 2.24 -5.34 -11.18
CA LEU A 184 1.09 -4.43 -11.21
C LEU A 184 1.44 -3.09 -11.88
N LEU A 185 2.60 -2.51 -11.55
CA LEU A 185 3.11 -1.31 -12.21
C LEU A 185 3.29 -1.52 -13.70
N ALA A 186 3.91 -2.62 -14.11
CA ALA A 186 4.09 -2.96 -15.52
C ALA A 186 2.74 -3.16 -16.25
N ALA A 187 1.78 -3.81 -15.62
CA ALA A 187 0.44 -3.99 -16.18
C ALA A 187 -0.30 -2.65 -16.32
N ASN A 188 -0.21 -1.79 -15.30
CA ASN A 188 -0.83 -0.47 -15.31
C ASN A 188 -0.26 0.43 -16.42
N VAL A 189 1.06 0.45 -16.59
CA VAL A 189 1.72 1.18 -17.67
C VAL A 189 1.24 0.67 -19.05
N ARG A 190 1.17 -0.65 -19.27
CA ARG A 190 0.69 -1.22 -20.53
C ARG A 190 -0.77 -0.86 -20.82
N ARG A 191 -1.61 -0.79 -19.81
CA ARG A 191 -3.02 -0.43 -19.93
C ARG A 191 -3.21 1.05 -20.29
N GLU A 192 -2.46 1.93 -19.64
CA GLU A 192 -2.61 3.37 -19.77
C GLU A 192 -1.87 3.95 -21.02
N PHE A 193 -0.88 3.24 -21.56
CA PHE A 193 -0.08 3.69 -22.71
C PHE A 193 -0.08 2.68 -23.87
N PRO A 194 -1.25 2.26 -24.38
CA PRO A 194 -1.30 1.26 -25.46
C PRO A 194 -0.72 1.75 -26.78
N SER A 195 -0.56 3.06 -26.99
CA SER A 195 -0.19 3.68 -28.28
C SER A 195 1.29 4.02 -28.46
N VAL A 196 2.16 3.75 -27.48
CA VAL A 196 3.60 4.11 -27.56
C VAL A 196 4.41 3.09 -28.39
N SER A 197 3.84 1.97 -28.78
CA SER A 197 4.54 0.87 -29.48
C SER A 197 4.18 0.66 -30.95
N ALA A 198 3.55 1.63 -31.63
CA ALA A 198 3.40 1.58 -33.07
C ALA A 198 4.66 2.16 -33.75
N PRO A 199 5.50 1.36 -34.45
CA PRO A 199 6.58 1.94 -35.25
C PRO A 199 5.92 2.78 -36.34
N SER A 200 6.26 4.08 -36.37
CA SER A 200 5.92 4.94 -37.51
C SER A 200 6.47 4.31 -38.78
N SER A 201 5.58 3.86 -39.65
CA SER A 201 5.91 3.42 -40.99
C SER A 201 6.61 4.57 -41.69
N ILE A 202 7.91 4.43 -41.91
CA ILE A 202 8.73 5.31 -42.71
C ILE A 202 8.16 5.24 -44.15
N CYS A 203 7.48 6.30 -44.55
CA CYS A 203 7.05 6.49 -45.91
C CYS A 203 8.31 6.64 -46.79
N SER A 204 8.73 5.56 -47.46
CA SER A 204 9.77 5.62 -48.46
C SER A 204 9.20 6.26 -49.72
N THR A 205 9.44 7.55 -49.91
CA THR A 205 9.29 8.23 -51.18
C THR A 205 10.32 7.66 -52.16
N LYS A 206 9.85 6.85 -53.08
CA LYS A 206 10.60 6.51 -54.29
C LYS A 206 10.70 7.76 -55.17
N SER A 207 11.88 8.34 -55.25
CA SER A 207 12.24 9.28 -56.32
C SER A 207 12.50 8.48 -57.58
N ASN A 208 11.66 8.63 -58.57
CA ASN A 208 11.97 8.27 -59.93
C ASN A 208 12.79 9.40 -60.58
N LEU A 209 13.97 9.07 -61.09
CA LEU A 209 14.63 9.67 -62.23
C LEU A 209 15.29 8.55 -63.02
#